data_67ee2fa12b1b866836430dae7754fa8b
#
_entry.id   67ee2fa12b1b866836430dae7754fa8b
#
_cell.length_a   1.000
_cell.length_b   1.000
_cell.length_c   1.000
_cell.angle_alpha   90.00
_cell.angle_beta   90.00
_cell.angle_gamma   90.00
#
_symmetry.space_group_name_H-M   'P 1'
#
loop_
_entity.id
_entity.type
_entity.pdbx_description
1 polymer ?
#
loop_
_entity_poly.entity_id
_entity_poly.type
_entity_poly.pdbx_seq_one_letter_code
_entity_poly.pdbx_strand_id
1 'polypeptide(L)'
;MTPNHELALPPGTQIDCFEIRTVLGTGGFGITYGAYDKRLERRVAIKEYFPSGLAYRGTNGTTLHLSSQTDGEAYEYGLKRFLEEGRVLAKFREPSIVRVTQFLEANGTAYLVMDYEDGEALSTHLERVVTLDETEVQDIVVPILEGLSVVHSKQFLHRDIKPSNIFLRKSGPAVLLDFGAARRALEEQSSAMTVMLTPGYAPFEQYSKGDKQGPWSDIYALGATIYHCIVGAAPTPATDRLTSIYDDEPDPVVQALKVIAPRCSPVFIKTIEWMLKPHAKDRPRDAQAVLNVLCPVREAQEKKGRADARTIMATDTDVDILLPEGAAETVFMPRGAGAPFTCSPDMIAALENVLEGFVGTLARRVVAPAVPKAANFDELTSFLAGFILTDGSQARFIDKVNKLREAEREGSLPHVSEVERKRIASAPEEPRLALDESELKSAEQNLAHHIGPIARIIVKRAHAECATRQAFYDKLAEELTDPAERDEFLARLG
;
A
#
# COMPACT_ATOMS: atom_id res chain seq x y z
N MET A 1 -3.08 32.60 4.47
CA MET A 1 -2.93 32.18 5.89
C MET A 1 -3.87 31.02 6.13
N THR A 2 -3.36 29.85 6.47
CA THR A 2 -4.21 28.70 6.80
C THR A 2 -4.92 28.93 8.13
N PRO A 3 -6.20 28.51 8.30
CA PRO A 3 -7.03 28.82 9.49
C PRO A 3 -6.41 28.38 10.83
N ASN A 4 -5.49 27.42 10.84
CA ASN A 4 -4.89 26.90 12.07
C ASN A 4 -3.70 27.73 12.62
N HIS A 5 -3.26 28.78 11.94
CA HIS A 5 -2.16 29.62 12.45
C HIS A 5 -2.59 30.46 13.65
N GLU A 6 -3.89 30.83 13.75
CA GLU A 6 -4.45 31.55 14.87
C GLU A 6 -4.60 30.70 16.14
N LEU A 7 -4.61 29.37 15.99
CA LEU A 7 -4.75 28.39 17.08
C LEU A 7 -3.39 27.90 17.61
N ALA A 8 -2.28 28.34 17.03
CA ALA A 8 -0.94 27.95 17.46
C ALA A 8 -0.56 28.64 18.80
N LEU A 9 0.32 27.97 19.55
CA LEU A 9 0.92 28.58 20.75
C LEU A 9 1.71 29.84 20.37
N PRO A 10 1.54 30.97 21.11
CA PRO A 10 2.30 32.19 20.86
C PRO A 10 3.81 31.96 21.03
N PRO A 11 4.67 32.64 20.25
CA PRO A 11 6.10 32.70 20.52
C PRO A 11 6.38 33.18 21.97
N GLY A 12 7.38 32.54 22.62
CA GLY A 12 7.70 32.76 24.01
C GLY A 12 6.95 31.86 25.00
N THR A 13 5.93 31.11 24.56
CA THR A 13 5.24 30.14 25.41
C THR A 13 6.24 29.09 25.91
N GLN A 14 6.20 28.81 27.23
CA GLN A 14 7.04 27.79 27.87
C GLN A 14 6.27 26.47 28.02
N ILE A 15 6.89 25.37 27.60
CA ILE A 15 6.43 24.02 27.88
C ILE A 15 7.61 23.28 28.51
N ASP A 16 7.58 23.06 29.82
CA ASP A 16 8.72 22.62 30.62
C ASP A 16 9.96 23.50 30.37
N CYS A 17 11.07 22.94 29.88
CA CYS A 17 12.29 23.66 29.53
C CYS A 17 12.32 24.21 28.09
N PHE A 18 11.30 23.95 27.31
CA PHE A 18 11.24 24.35 25.90
C PHE A 18 10.49 25.68 25.73
N GLU A 19 11.10 26.59 24.97
CA GLU A 19 10.47 27.86 24.60
C GLU A 19 10.07 27.86 23.13
N ILE A 20 8.77 27.99 22.85
CA ILE A 20 8.24 28.09 21.50
C ILE A 20 8.77 29.35 20.81
N ARG A 21 9.31 29.22 19.61
CA ARG A 21 9.87 30.33 18.81
C ARG A 21 9.08 30.63 17.57
N THR A 22 8.72 29.57 16.80
CA THR A 22 8.06 29.71 15.50
C THR A 22 7.09 28.55 15.28
N VAL A 23 6.13 28.73 14.38
CA VAL A 23 5.33 27.64 13.82
C VAL A 23 6.06 27.12 12.57
N LEU A 24 6.36 25.83 12.52
CA LEU A 24 6.97 25.14 11.38
C LEU A 24 5.94 24.57 10.43
N GLY A 25 4.77 24.15 10.95
CA GLY A 25 3.70 23.59 10.14
C GLY A 25 2.43 23.39 10.94
N THR A 26 1.29 23.39 10.23
CA THR A 26 -0.03 23.16 10.80
C THR A 26 -0.76 22.11 9.97
N GLY A 27 -1.39 21.13 10.63
CA GLY A 27 -2.19 20.09 10.02
C GLY A 27 -3.51 19.87 10.73
N GLY A 28 -4.38 19.02 10.21
CA GLY A 28 -5.69 18.72 10.82
C GLY A 28 -5.60 18.02 12.18
N PHE A 29 -4.46 17.40 12.50
CA PHE A 29 -4.25 16.58 13.70
C PHE A 29 -3.13 17.09 14.61
N GLY A 30 -2.45 18.16 14.23
CA GLY A 30 -1.37 18.70 15.06
C GLY A 30 -0.74 19.96 14.50
N ILE A 31 0.04 20.61 15.37
CA ILE A 31 0.83 21.79 15.05
C ILE A 31 2.28 21.48 15.39
N THR A 32 3.19 21.80 14.50
CA THR A 32 4.63 21.62 14.71
C THR A 32 5.30 22.97 14.90
N TYR A 33 6.07 23.09 15.96
CA TYR A 33 6.76 24.30 16.38
C TYR A 33 8.28 24.12 16.28
N GLY A 34 8.98 25.18 15.90
CA GLY A 34 10.38 25.38 16.22
C GLY A 34 10.50 25.95 17.64
N ALA A 35 11.25 25.25 18.48
CA ALA A 35 11.44 25.63 19.88
C ALA A 35 12.93 25.60 20.26
N TYR A 36 13.22 26.17 21.43
CA TYR A 36 14.56 26.21 22.02
C TYR A 36 14.57 25.47 23.37
N ASP A 37 15.39 24.44 23.47
CA ASP A 37 15.66 23.72 24.70
C ASP A 37 16.64 24.54 25.55
N LYS A 38 16.16 25.13 26.65
CA LYS A 38 16.95 25.98 27.55
C LYS A 38 17.96 25.21 28.42
N ARG A 39 17.75 23.87 28.59
CA ARG A 39 18.67 23.02 29.36
C ARG A 39 19.86 22.58 28.52
N LEU A 40 19.59 22.20 27.26
CA LEU A 40 20.62 21.71 26.34
C LEU A 40 21.11 22.78 25.35
N GLU A 41 20.61 24.01 25.45
CA GLU A 41 20.95 25.16 24.62
C GLU A 41 20.93 24.86 23.11
N ARG A 42 19.90 24.16 22.65
CA ARG A 42 19.74 23.74 21.25
C ARG A 42 18.36 23.96 20.70
N ARG A 43 18.26 24.07 19.37
CA ARG A 43 16.98 24.06 18.67
C ARG A 43 16.38 22.65 18.68
N VAL A 44 15.06 22.57 18.84
CA VAL A 44 14.25 21.35 18.74
C VAL A 44 12.99 21.62 17.91
N ALA A 45 12.40 20.58 17.34
CA ALA A 45 11.04 20.63 16.81
C ALA A 45 10.09 20.02 17.83
N ILE A 46 8.89 20.61 18.01
CA ILE A 46 7.88 20.10 18.94
C ILE A 46 6.57 19.95 18.18
N LYS A 47 6.05 18.73 18.12
CA LYS A 47 4.75 18.43 17.53
C LYS A 47 3.71 18.31 18.64
N GLU A 48 2.69 19.15 18.58
CA GLU A 48 1.52 19.15 19.47
C GLU A 48 0.41 18.29 18.89
N TYR A 49 -0.21 17.42 19.68
CA TYR A 49 -1.45 16.77 19.31
C TYR A 49 -2.60 17.77 19.36
N PHE A 50 -3.12 18.14 18.21
CA PHE A 50 -4.19 19.14 18.07
C PHE A 50 -5.17 18.72 16.96
N PRO A 51 -6.13 17.84 17.25
CA PRO A 51 -7.17 17.48 16.28
C PRO A 51 -8.20 18.61 16.19
N SER A 52 -8.06 19.47 15.18
CA SER A 52 -8.84 20.72 15.02
C SER A 52 -10.36 20.51 14.89
N GLY A 53 -10.80 19.28 14.57
CA GLY A 53 -12.23 18.92 14.55
C GLY A 53 -12.81 18.56 15.93
N LEU A 54 -11.95 18.25 16.93
CA LEU A 54 -12.37 17.77 18.25
C LEU A 54 -11.98 18.71 19.40
N ALA A 55 -11.02 19.61 19.17
CA ALA A 55 -10.48 20.48 20.21
C ALA A 55 -10.26 21.90 19.72
N TYR A 56 -10.35 22.85 20.63
CA TYR A 56 -10.06 24.27 20.42
C TYR A 56 -9.17 24.83 21.54
N ARG A 57 -8.46 25.90 21.25
CA ARG A 57 -7.62 26.56 22.25
C ARG A 57 -8.43 27.54 23.09
N GLY A 58 -8.31 27.43 24.41
CA GLY A 58 -8.99 28.30 25.35
C GLY A 58 -8.50 29.77 25.29
N THR A 59 -9.20 30.64 25.97
CA THR A 59 -8.94 32.12 26.01
C THR A 59 -7.58 32.48 26.60
N ASN A 60 -6.96 31.57 27.37
CA ASN A 60 -5.59 31.76 27.89
C ASN A 60 -4.51 31.54 26.79
N GLY A 61 -4.89 31.15 25.57
CA GLY A 61 -3.99 30.95 24.44
C GLY A 61 -3.10 29.71 24.53
N THR A 62 -3.24 28.87 25.57
CA THR A 62 -2.37 27.71 25.78
C THR A 62 -3.12 26.38 25.94
N THR A 63 -4.15 26.35 26.79
CA THR A 63 -4.87 25.12 27.15
C THR A 63 -5.84 24.71 26.06
N LEU A 64 -5.86 23.40 25.75
CA LEU A 64 -6.85 22.79 24.86
C LEU A 64 -8.11 22.39 25.63
N HIS A 65 -9.25 22.60 24.99
CA HIS A 65 -10.57 22.19 25.45
C HIS A 65 -11.25 21.38 24.35
N LEU A 66 -12.09 20.43 24.74
CA LEU A 66 -12.90 19.68 23.80
C LEU A 66 -14.01 20.56 23.21
N SER A 67 -14.29 20.36 21.91
CA SER A 67 -15.36 21.08 21.21
C SER A 67 -16.74 20.63 21.67
N SER A 68 -16.88 19.36 22.07
CA SER A 68 -18.10 18.76 22.63
C SER A 68 -17.74 17.72 23.70
N GLN A 69 -18.66 17.46 24.64
CA GLN A 69 -18.49 16.37 25.60
C GLN A 69 -18.49 14.99 24.94
N THR A 70 -19.17 14.83 23.80
CA THR A 70 -19.20 13.59 23.01
C THR A 70 -17.88 13.30 22.32
N ASP A 71 -17.01 14.28 22.14
CA ASP A 71 -15.71 14.14 21.47
C ASP A 71 -14.61 13.56 22.39
N GLY A 72 -14.91 13.42 23.70
CA GLY A 72 -13.94 13.03 24.70
C GLY A 72 -13.29 11.67 24.44
N GLU A 73 -14.08 10.66 24.14
CA GLU A 73 -13.57 9.30 23.87
C GLU A 73 -12.67 9.26 22.63
N ALA A 74 -13.08 9.93 21.56
CA ALA A 74 -12.30 10.00 20.32
C ALA A 74 -10.99 10.78 20.54
N TYR A 75 -11.03 11.90 21.27
CA TYR A 75 -9.86 12.69 21.62
C TYR A 75 -8.84 11.89 22.44
N GLU A 76 -9.27 11.25 23.52
CA GLU A 76 -8.44 10.43 24.40
C GLU A 76 -7.83 9.23 23.65
N TYR A 77 -8.61 8.59 22.79
CA TYR A 77 -8.11 7.50 21.96
C TYR A 77 -7.01 7.97 21.00
N GLY A 78 -7.23 9.10 20.30
CA GLY A 78 -6.22 9.68 19.41
C GLY A 78 -4.97 10.16 20.17
N LEU A 79 -5.13 10.77 21.35
CA LEU A 79 -4.04 11.18 22.23
C LEU A 79 -3.18 9.99 22.66
N LYS A 80 -3.80 8.89 23.06
CA LYS A 80 -3.12 7.64 23.41
C LYS A 80 -2.30 7.10 22.24
N ARG A 81 -2.87 7.10 21.03
CA ARG A 81 -2.16 6.65 19.82
C ARG A 81 -1.00 7.56 19.45
N PHE A 82 -1.14 8.87 19.63
CA PHE A 82 -0.06 9.84 19.44
C PHE A 82 1.12 9.57 20.38
N LEU A 83 0.84 9.29 21.65
CA LEU A 83 1.87 8.93 22.64
C LEU A 83 2.50 7.55 22.34
N GLU A 84 1.71 6.58 21.90
CA GLU A 84 2.22 5.26 21.48
C GLU A 84 3.16 5.39 20.28
N GLU A 85 2.78 6.19 19.27
CA GLU A 85 3.63 6.53 18.12
C GLU A 85 4.97 7.13 18.58
N GLY A 86 4.92 8.14 19.44
CA GLY A 86 6.13 8.76 20.00
C GLY A 86 7.04 7.77 20.73
N ARG A 87 6.45 6.84 21.53
CA ARG A 87 7.23 5.77 22.21
C ARG A 87 7.89 4.81 21.25
N VAL A 88 7.26 4.50 20.14
CA VAL A 88 7.84 3.63 19.09
C VAL A 88 8.95 4.36 18.35
N LEU A 89 8.70 5.60 17.91
CA LEU A 89 9.68 6.42 17.19
C LEU A 89 10.94 6.69 18.01
N ALA A 90 10.81 6.88 19.34
CA ALA A 90 11.94 7.07 20.24
C ALA A 90 12.94 5.88 20.27
N LYS A 91 12.53 4.69 19.82
CA LYS A 91 13.38 3.49 19.77
C LYS A 91 14.22 3.40 18.49
N PHE A 92 13.84 4.13 17.43
CA PHE A 92 14.59 4.12 16.19
C PHE A 92 15.83 5.01 16.25
N ARG A 93 16.88 4.56 15.59
CA ARG A 93 18.17 5.27 15.46
C ARG A 93 18.59 5.35 13.99
N GLU A 94 17.59 5.43 13.11
CA GLU A 94 17.81 5.45 11.68
C GLU A 94 18.00 6.89 11.19
N PRO A 95 19.06 7.20 10.41
CA PRO A 95 19.31 8.54 9.92
C PRO A 95 18.17 9.15 9.11
N SER A 96 17.41 8.31 8.39
CA SER A 96 16.31 8.74 7.54
C SER A 96 14.93 8.67 8.21
N ILE A 97 14.87 8.48 9.53
CA ILE A 97 13.66 8.54 10.33
C ILE A 97 13.81 9.64 11.36
N VAL A 98 12.77 10.49 11.49
CA VAL A 98 12.79 11.58 12.50
C VAL A 98 13.01 11.00 13.90
N ARG A 99 13.93 11.58 14.62
CA ARG A 99 14.27 11.13 15.98
C ARG A 99 13.39 11.85 17.00
N VAL A 100 12.54 11.10 17.69
CA VAL A 100 11.84 11.56 18.89
C VAL A 100 12.76 11.40 20.09
N THR A 101 12.98 12.49 20.84
CA THR A 101 13.86 12.52 22.00
C THR A 101 13.10 12.47 23.32
N GLN A 102 11.91 13.05 23.36
CA GLN A 102 11.08 13.16 24.55
C GLN A 102 9.62 13.33 24.19
N PHE A 103 8.71 13.00 25.08
CA PHE A 103 7.29 13.42 25.01
C PHE A 103 6.89 14.12 26.34
N LEU A 104 5.91 15.00 26.26
CA LEU A 104 5.40 15.79 27.38
C LEU A 104 3.89 15.79 27.34
N GLU A 105 3.25 15.75 28.50
CA GLU A 105 1.82 15.99 28.65
C GLU A 105 1.61 17.31 29.41
N ALA A 106 0.99 18.28 28.77
CA ALA A 106 0.71 19.60 29.31
C ALA A 106 -0.45 20.26 28.56
N ASN A 107 -1.03 21.29 29.12
CA ASN A 107 -2.05 22.13 28.47
C ASN A 107 -3.28 21.34 27.96
N GLY A 108 -3.62 20.20 28.56
CA GLY A 108 -4.71 19.33 28.11
C GLY A 108 -4.41 18.53 26.84
N THR A 109 -3.13 18.40 26.45
CA THR A 109 -2.67 17.67 25.28
C THR A 109 -1.29 17.05 25.51
N ALA A 110 -0.69 16.48 24.45
CA ALA A 110 0.65 15.94 24.45
C ALA A 110 1.53 16.57 23.36
N TYR A 111 2.82 16.54 23.61
CA TYR A 111 3.86 17.09 22.74
C TYR A 111 4.95 16.04 22.52
N LEU A 112 5.38 15.85 21.26
CA LEU A 112 6.56 15.08 20.89
C LEU A 112 7.71 16.04 20.60
N VAL A 113 8.82 15.91 21.35
CA VAL A 113 10.04 16.66 21.13
C VAL A 113 10.95 15.87 20.20
N MET A 114 11.34 16.48 19.10
CA MET A 114 12.14 15.89 18.04
C MET A 114 13.42 16.68 17.78
N ASP A 115 14.41 16.06 17.20
CA ASP A 115 15.56 16.80 16.69
C ASP A 115 15.11 17.80 15.62
N TYR A 116 15.68 19.01 15.65
CA TYR A 116 15.40 20.05 14.66
C TYR A 116 16.19 19.75 13.39
N GLU A 117 15.49 19.63 12.27
CA GLU A 117 16.10 19.41 10.98
C GLU A 117 16.26 20.75 10.24
N ASP A 118 17.45 20.99 9.69
CA ASP A 118 17.72 22.19 8.88
C ASP A 118 17.67 21.84 7.39
N GLY A 119 16.74 22.45 6.68
CA GLY A 119 16.45 22.14 5.28
C GLY A 119 15.07 22.59 4.85
N GLU A 120 14.45 21.85 3.92
CA GLU A 120 13.10 22.11 3.43
C GLU A 120 12.33 20.82 3.17
N ALA A 121 11.00 20.86 3.16
CA ALA A 121 10.18 19.73 2.74
C ALA A 121 10.35 19.47 1.23
N LEU A 122 10.30 18.20 0.82
CA LEU A 122 10.37 17.83 -0.60
C LEU A 122 9.24 18.50 -1.41
N SER A 123 8.05 18.70 -0.82
CA SER A 123 6.97 19.45 -1.48
C SER A 123 7.38 20.89 -1.82
N THR A 124 8.00 21.61 -0.88
CA THR A 124 8.49 22.97 -1.11
C THR A 124 9.60 23.00 -2.17
N HIS A 125 10.46 21.98 -2.16
CA HIS A 125 11.47 21.82 -3.19
C HIS A 125 10.84 21.64 -4.58
N LEU A 126 9.86 20.73 -4.71
CA LEU A 126 9.15 20.45 -5.96
C LEU A 126 8.34 21.64 -6.49
N GLU A 127 7.79 22.51 -5.62
CA GLU A 127 7.15 23.76 -6.05
C GLU A 127 8.12 24.68 -6.84
N ARG A 128 9.41 24.59 -6.57
CA ARG A 128 10.45 25.40 -7.23
C ARG A 128 11.05 24.74 -8.47
N VAL A 129 11.33 23.42 -8.41
CA VAL A 129 12.03 22.70 -9.50
C VAL A 129 11.11 21.92 -10.41
N VAL A 130 9.86 21.69 -10.00
CA VAL A 130 8.79 20.95 -10.68
C VAL A 130 9.09 19.46 -10.81
N THR A 131 10.23 19.06 -11.38
CA THR A 131 10.65 17.66 -11.54
C THR A 131 12.10 17.47 -11.13
N LEU A 132 12.43 16.25 -10.72
CA LEU A 132 13.78 15.78 -10.42
C LEU A 132 14.20 14.73 -11.45
N ASP A 133 15.52 14.58 -11.64
CA ASP A 133 16.05 13.46 -12.40
C ASP A 133 16.12 12.16 -11.59
N GLU A 134 16.45 11.04 -12.26
CA GLU A 134 16.50 9.71 -11.62
C GLU A 134 17.53 9.66 -10.48
N THR A 135 18.69 10.30 -10.65
CA THR A 135 19.77 10.28 -9.65
C THR A 135 19.36 11.06 -8.41
N GLU A 136 18.80 12.26 -8.59
CA GLU A 136 18.29 13.09 -7.49
C GLU A 136 17.19 12.36 -6.72
N VAL A 137 16.28 11.65 -7.42
CA VAL A 137 15.24 10.86 -6.75
C VAL A 137 15.83 9.69 -6.00
N GLN A 138 16.81 8.97 -6.55
CA GLN A 138 17.47 7.84 -5.87
C GLN A 138 18.21 8.31 -4.61
N ASP A 139 18.89 9.46 -4.64
CA ASP A 139 19.58 10.04 -3.48
C ASP A 139 18.61 10.35 -2.32
N ILE A 140 17.36 10.68 -2.63
CA ILE A 140 16.30 10.90 -1.62
C ILE A 140 15.69 9.58 -1.15
N VAL A 141 15.35 8.69 -2.08
CA VAL A 141 14.47 7.54 -1.83
C VAL A 141 15.22 6.35 -1.26
N VAL A 142 16.47 6.12 -1.66
CA VAL A 142 17.25 4.97 -1.15
C VAL A 142 17.43 5.05 0.37
N PRO A 143 17.86 6.18 0.97
CA PRO A 143 17.92 6.29 2.42
C PRO A 143 16.55 6.13 3.11
N ILE A 144 15.47 6.62 2.50
CA ILE A 144 14.11 6.44 3.03
C ILE A 144 13.70 4.96 3.03
N LEU A 145 14.00 4.21 1.96
CA LEU A 145 13.76 2.77 1.90
C LEU A 145 14.56 1.99 2.96
N GLU A 146 15.82 2.38 3.19
CA GLU A 146 16.65 1.81 4.26
C GLU A 146 15.99 2.02 5.64
N GLY A 147 15.55 3.25 5.93
CA GLY A 147 14.81 3.56 7.16
C GLY A 147 13.49 2.80 7.29
N LEU A 148 12.69 2.74 6.21
CA LEU A 148 11.44 1.98 6.18
C LEU A 148 11.65 0.48 6.40
N SER A 149 12.74 -0.11 5.89
CA SER A 149 13.07 -1.51 6.13
C SER A 149 13.21 -1.81 7.63
N VAL A 150 13.85 -0.92 8.38
CA VAL A 150 13.98 -1.04 9.84
C VAL A 150 12.65 -0.85 10.55
N VAL A 151 11.86 0.16 10.15
CA VAL A 151 10.51 0.43 10.71
C VAL A 151 9.58 -0.77 10.49
N HIS A 152 9.55 -1.32 9.28
CA HIS A 152 8.72 -2.47 8.92
C HIS A 152 9.16 -3.75 9.65
N SER A 153 10.46 -3.94 9.92
CA SER A 153 10.97 -5.08 10.71
C SER A 153 10.40 -5.09 12.14
N LYS A 154 9.97 -3.94 12.66
CA LYS A 154 9.30 -3.78 13.97
C LYS A 154 7.78 -3.78 13.85
N GLN A 155 7.23 -4.17 12.70
CA GLN A 155 5.79 -4.22 12.43
C GLN A 155 5.09 -2.85 12.58
N PHE A 156 5.85 -1.78 12.33
CA PHE A 156 5.32 -0.42 12.35
C PHE A 156 5.22 0.12 10.93
N LEU A 157 4.19 0.94 10.65
CA LEU A 157 3.93 1.52 9.34
C LEU A 157 3.87 3.04 9.46
N HIS A 158 4.31 3.74 8.41
CA HIS A 158 4.24 5.20 8.34
C HIS A 158 2.84 5.71 8.00
N ARG A 159 2.21 5.15 6.97
CA ARG A 159 0.81 5.39 6.53
C ARG A 159 0.48 6.75 5.93
N ASP A 160 1.42 7.69 5.88
CA ASP A 160 1.24 9.02 5.30
C ASP A 160 2.49 9.52 4.57
N ILE A 161 3.11 8.64 3.77
CA ILE A 161 4.28 9.03 2.95
C ILE A 161 3.81 9.89 1.79
N LYS A 162 4.38 11.09 1.69
CA LYS A 162 4.11 12.09 0.65
C LYS A 162 5.21 13.15 0.66
N PRO A 163 5.35 13.98 -0.37
CA PRO A 163 6.43 14.97 -0.45
C PRO A 163 6.50 15.93 0.74
N SER A 164 5.38 16.30 1.37
CA SER A 164 5.39 17.18 2.54
C SER A 164 5.93 16.53 3.82
N ASN A 165 5.97 15.19 3.86
CA ASN A 165 6.47 14.42 5.00
C ASN A 165 7.89 13.87 4.77
N ILE A 166 8.51 14.17 3.63
CA ILE A 166 9.93 13.92 3.36
C ILE A 166 10.67 15.25 3.44
N PHE A 167 11.69 15.31 4.29
CA PHE A 167 12.45 16.52 4.54
C PHE A 167 13.87 16.39 3.99
N LEU A 168 14.25 17.32 3.12
CA LEU A 168 15.57 17.41 2.52
C LEU A 168 16.47 18.22 3.45
N ARG A 169 17.39 17.54 4.14
CA ARG A 169 18.38 18.19 5.00
C ARG A 169 19.41 18.95 4.17
N LYS A 170 19.94 20.06 4.70
CA LYS A 170 21.11 20.74 4.13
C LYS A 170 22.36 19.87 4.17
N SER A 171 22.45 18.96 5.12
CA SER A 171 23.53 18.00 5.25
C SER A 171 23.01 16.65 5.77
N GLY A 172 23.40 15.56 5.12
CA GLY A 172 22.95 14.21 5.44
C GLY A 172 21.77 13.75 4.55
N PRO A 173 21.31 12.51 4.79
CA PRO A 173 20.24 11.92 3.99
C PRO A 173 18.90 12.60 4.24
N ALA A 174 17.96 12.44 3.30
CA ALA A 174 16.56 12.82 3.49
C ALA A 174 15.97 12.09 4.71
N VAL A 175 15.04 12.75 5.40
CA VAL A 175 14.39 12.21 6.58
C VAL A 175 12.88 12.18 6.45
N LEU A 176 12.28 11.08 6.88
CA LEU A 176 10.85 10.87 6.91
C LEU A 176 10.30 11.41 8.24
N LEU A 177 9.36 12.36 8.11
CA LEU A 177 8.67 13.01 9.22
C LEU A 177 7.27 12.40 9.39
N ASP A 178 6.61 12.71 10.49
CA ASP A 178 5.15 12.61 10.70
C ASP A 178 4.51 11.26 10.34
N PHE A 179 4.64 10.28 11.22
CA PHE A 179 3.89 9.03 11.18
C PHE A 179 2.40 9.27 11.49
N GLY A 180 1.50 8.61 10.76
CA GLY A 180 0.06 8.92 10.76
C GLY A 180 -0.80 8.15 11.76
N ALA A 181 -0.26 7.61 12.86
CA ALA A 181 -1.02 6.73 13.76
C ALA A 181 -2.17 7.44 14.50
N ALA A 182 -1.95 8.67 14.97
CA ALA A 182 -2.98 9.46 15.66
C ALA A 182 -4.15 9.82 14.73
N ARG A 183 -3.85 10.19 13.48
CA ARG A 183 -4.86 10.47 12.46
C ARG A 183 -5.73 9.24 12.19
N ARG A 184 -5.12 8.08 11.94
CA ARG A 184 -5.84 6.85 11.69
C ARG A 184 -6.73 6.43 12.86
N ALA A 185 -6.26 6.61 14.10
CA ALA A 185 -7.04 6.29 15.27
C ALA A 185 -8.38 7.04 15.31
N LEU A 186 -8.36 8.31 14.93
CA LEU A 186 -9.57 9.14 14.86
C LEU A 186 -10.46 8.74 13.67
N GLU A 187 -9.86 8.35 12.54
CA GLU A 187 -10.59 7.81 11.38
C GLU A 187 -11.30 6.49 11.70
N GLU A 188 -10.71 5.63 12.54
CA GLU A 188 -11.29 4.34 12.96
C GLU A 188 -12.49 4.52 13.90
N GLN A 189 -12.49 5.56 14.74
CA GLN A 189 -13.56 5.82 15.72
C GLN A 189 -14.74 6.64 15.18
N SER A 190 -14.51 7.42 14.13
CA SER A 190 -15.54 8.31 13.61
C SER A 190 -16.23 7.71 12.39
N SER A 191 -17.54 7.40 12.51
CA SER A 191 -18.38 7.07 11.36
C SER A 191 -18.67 8.27 10.45
N ALA A 192 -18.55 9.50 10.98
CA ALA A 192 -18.88 10.74 10.29
C ALA A 192 -17.66 11.53 9.79
N MET A 193 -16.45 11.20 10.25
CA MET A 193 -15.25 11.92 9.84
C MET A 193 -14.79 11.38 8.48
N THR A 194 -15.00 12.15 7.45
CA THR A 194 -14.47 11.89 6.10
C THR A 194 -13.01 11.50 6.22
N VAL A 195 -12.66 10.30 5.75
CA VAL A 195 -11.28 9.81 5.78
C VAL A 195 -10.39 10.84 5.12
N MET A 196 -9.56 11.55 5.91
CA MET A 196 -8.67 12.60 5.41
C MET A 196 -7.42 11.99 4.76
N LEU A 197 -7.63 11.12 3.78
CA LEU A 197 -6.55 10.59 2.97
C LEU A 197 -5.96 11.68 2.09
N THR A 198 -4.69 11.55 1.76
CA THR A 198 -4.07 12.42 0.77
C THR A 198 -4.28 11.79 -0.62
N PRO A 199 -5.21 12.29 -1.46
CA PRO A 199 -5.49 11.72 -2.77
C PRO A 199 -4.22 11.61 -3.60
N GLY A 200 -4.10 10.53 -4.37
CA GLY A 200 -2.93 10.24 -5.19
C GLY A 200 -1.83 9.45 -4.46
N TYR A 201 -1.59 9.69 -3.18
CA TYR A 201 -0.56 8.97 -2.41
C TYR A 201 -1.12 7.79 -1.62
N ALA A 202 -2.36 7.85 -1.19
CA ALA A 202 -3.01 6.80 -0.44
C ALA A 202 -3.31 5.58 -1.34
N PRO A 203 -2.88 4.36 -0.99
CA PRO A 203 -3.25 3.15 -1.69
C PRO A 203 -4.71 2.77 -1.40
N PHE A 204 -5.28 1.91 -2.26
CA PHE A 204 -6.70 1.54 -2.20
C PHE A 204 -7.14 0.98 -0.84
N GLU A 205 -6.31 0.14 -0.23
CA GLU A 205 -6.60 -0.47 1.08
C GLU A 205 -6.69 0.54 2.25
N GLN A 206 -6.31 1.79 2.04
CA GLN A 206 -6.53 2.85 3.04
C GLN A 206 -7.93 3.47 2.98
N TYR A 207 -8.65 3.27 1.87
CA TYR A 207 -10.03 3.77 1.71
C TYR A 207 -11.08 2.83 2.34
N SER A 208 -10.69 1.62 2.72
CA SER A 208 -11.58 0.60 3.30
C SER A 208 -11.21 0.31 4.74
N LYS A 209 -12.19 0.28 5.67
CA LYS A 209 -11.99 -0.06 7.09
C LYS A 209 -11.60 -1.53 7.31
N GLY A 210 -11.88 -2.42 6.36
CA GLY A 210 -11.66 -3.87 6.47
C GLY A 210 -10.36 -4.38 5.87
N ASP A 211 -9.70 -3.61 5.01
CA ASP A 211 -8.55 -4.07 4.26
C ASP A 211 -7.26 -4.03 5.08
N LYS A 212 -6.45 -5.09 4.93
CA LYS A 212 -5.19 -5.20 5.64
C LYS A 212 -4.14 -4.29 5.02
N GLN A 213 -3.64 -3.36 5.81
CA GLN A 213 -2.46 -2.56 5.48
C GLN A 213 -1.18 -3.29 5.91
N GLY A 214 -0.09 -3.02 5.20
CA GLY A 214 1.22 -3.60 5.47
C GLY A 214 2.34 -2.76 4.87
N PRO A 215 3.59 -3.24 4.90
CA PRO A 215 4.72 -2.57 4.28
C PRO A 215 4.46 -2.12 2.84
N TRP A 216 3.71 -2.92 2.08
CA TRP A 216 3.29 -2.60 0.70
C TRP A 216 2.44 -1.32 0.56
N SER A 217 1.77 -0.89 1.65
CA SER A 217 1.01 0.37 1.65
C SER A 217 1.95 1.58 1.67
N ASP A 218 2.99 1.55 2.50
CA ASP A 218 4.04 2.57 2.52
C ASP A 218 4.85 2.57 1.22
N ILE A 219 5.09 1.39 0.64
CA ILE A 219 5.76 1.26 -0.67
C ILE A 219 4.95 1.91 -1.79
N TYR A 220 3.62 1.75 -1.81
CA TYR A 220 2.78 2.45 -2.78
C TYR A 220 2.88 3.97 -2.61
N ALA A 221 2.77 4.47 -1.38
CA ALA A 221 2.83 5.89 -1.09
C ALA A 221 4.21 6.51 -1.45
N LEU A 222 5.29 5.76 -1.22
CA LEU A 222 6.63 6.15 -1.68
C LEU A 222 6.73 6.12 -3.20
N GLY A 223 6.19 5.10 -3.88
CA GLY A 223 6.09 5.04 -5.34
C GLY A 223 5.32 6.23 -5.92
N ALA A 224 4.22 6.64 -5.27
CA ALA A 224 3.47 7.83 -5.64
C ALA A 224 4.26 9.12 -5.45
N THR A 225 5.11 9.18 -4.42
CA THR A 225 6.04 10.29 -4.19
C THR A 225 7.12 10.34 -5.28
N ILE A 226 7.71 9.20 -5.64
CA ILE A 226 8.68 9.11 -6.74
C ILE A 226 8.03 9.55 -8.06
N TYR A 227 6.82 9.05 -8.34
CA TYR A 227 6.05 9.47 -9.51
C TYR A 227 5.89 11.00 -9.56
N HIS A 228 5.49 11.62 -8.43
CA HIS A 228 5.38 13.09 -8.36
C HIS A 228 6.72 13.77 -8.66
N CYS A 229 7.82 13.27 -8.14
CA CYS A 229 9.14 13.83 -8.37
C CYS A 229 9.53 13.85 -9.86
N ILE A 230 9.19 12.81 -10.63
CA ILE A 230 9.58 12.69 -12.03
C ILE A 230 8.56 13.25 -13.03
N VAL A 231 7.26 13.25 -12.67
CA VAL A 231 6.15 13.72 -13.52
C VAL A 231 5.82 15.18 -13.26
N GLY A 232 6.08 15.68 -12.03
CA GLY A 232 5.77 17.05 -11.60
C GLY A 232 4.36 17.21 -11.02
N ALA A 233 3.61 16.11 -10.83
CA ALA A 233 2.28 16.12 -10.24
C ALA A 233 2.00 14.81 -9.51
N ALA A 234 1.12 14.84 -8.50
CA ALA A 234 0.64 13.64 -7.83
C ALA A 234 -0.05 12.68 -8.83
N PRO A 235 0.08 11.36 -8.66
CA PRO A 235 -0.64 10.42 -9.52
C PRO A 235 -2.15 10.52 -9.31
N THR A 236 -2.91 10.03 -10.30
CA THR A 236 -4.36 9.83 -10.20
C THR A 236 -4.68 9.00 -8.96
N PRO A 237 -5.70 9.37 -8.15
CA PRO A 237 -6.09 8.61 -6.96
C PRO A 237 -6.32 7.13 -7.24
N ALA A 238 -5.98 6.27 -6.26
CA ALA A 238 -6.06 4.81 -6.41
C ALA A 238 -7.49 4.34 -6.77
N THR A 239 -8.51 5.01 -6.25
CA THR A 239 -9.93 4.75 -6.56
C THR A 239 -10.24 4.99 -8.04
N ASP A 240 -9.78 6.11 -8.59
CA ASP A 240 -10.05 6.51 -9.97
C ASP A 240 -9.29 5.61 -10.96
N ARG A 241 -8.05 5.22 -10.61
CA ARG A 241 -7.26 4.25 -11.38
C ARG A 241 -7.96 2.89 -11.48
N LEU A 242 -8.48 2.37 -10.37
CA LEU A 242 -9.23 1.11 -10.36
C LEU A 242 -10.51 1.22 -11.19
N THR A 243 -11.18 2.38 -11.17
CA THR A 243 -12.35 2.63 -12.02
C THR A 243 -11.96 2.56 -13.50
N SER A 244 -10.90 3.26 -13.93
CA SER A 244 -10.43 3.22 -15.32
C SER A 244 -10.07 1.78 -15.74
N ILE A 245 -9.33 1.04 -14.91
CA ILE A 245 -8.95 -0.36 -15.19
C ILE A 245 -10.20 -1.26 -15.30
N TYR A 246 -11.19 -1.04 -14.44
CA TYR A 246 -12.44 -1.80 -14.49
C TYR A 246 -13.27 -1.50 -15.75
N ASP A 247 -13.23 -0.26 -16.25
CA ASP A 247 -13.90 0.18 -17.47
C ASP A 247 -13.10 -0.19 -18.75
N ASP A 248 -12.07 -1.07 -18.64
CA ASP A 248 -11.14 -1.46 -19.72
C ASP A 248 -10.37 -0.26 -20.33
N GLU A 249 -10.28 0.84 -19.59
CA GLU A 249 -9.46 1.99 -19.95
C GLU A 249 -8.00 1.82 -19.49
N PRO A 250 -7.05 2.40 -20.23
CA PRO A 250 -5.65 2.37 -19.81
C PRO A 250 -5.42 3.07 -18.46
N ASP A 251 -4.69 2.43 -17.56
CA ASP A 251 -4.29 3.04 -16.28
C ASP A 251 -3.57 4.38 -16.50
N PRO A 252 -4.10 5.52 -15.99
CA PRO A 252 -3.52 6.85 -16.22
C PRO A 252 -2.06 6.97 -15.74
N VAL A 253 -1.71 6.29 -14.64
CA VAL A 253 -0.34 6.30 -14.10
C VAL A 253 0.62 5.60 -15.06
N VAL A 254 0.23 4.45 -15.62
CA VAL A 254 1.05 3.73 -16.60
C VAL A 254 1.23 4.54 -17.89
N GLN A 255 0.19 5.27 -18.33
CA GLN A 255 0.30 6.13 -19.50
C GLN A 255 1.27 7.29 -19.26
N ALA A 256 1.19 7.96 -18.13
CA ALA A 256 2.13 9.05 -17.80
C ALA A 256 3.57 8.53 -17.68
N LEU A 257 3.80 7.37 -17.05
CA LEU A 257 5.13 6.77 -16.95
C LEU A 257 5.72 6.41 -18.34
N LYS A 258 4.91 5.97 -19.31
CA LYS A 258 5.39 5.76 -20.70
C LYS A 258 5.89 7.04 -21.35
N VAL A 259 5.27 8.18 -21.07
CA VAL A 259 5.72 9.50 -21.59
C VAL A 259 7.07 9.89 -20.99
N ILE A 260 7.30 9.60 -19.72
CA ILE A 260 8.53 9.94 -19.00
C ILE A 260 9.65 8.90 -19.24
N ALA A 261 9.32 7.67 -19.62
CA ALA A 261 10.27 6.56 -19.79
C ALA A 261 11.55 6.89 -20.58
N PRO A 262 11.54 7.74 -21.66
CA PRO A 262 12.76 8.12 -22.35
C PRO A 262 13.77 8.92 -21.50
N ARG A 263 13.36 9.47 -20.36
CA ARG A 263 14.18 10.31 -19.47
C ARG A 263 14.80 9.51 -18.31
N CYS A 264 14.39 8.26 -18.12
CA CYS A 264 14.80 7.42 -17.00
C CYS A 264 15.25 6.05 -17.47
N SER A 265 15.98 5.32 -16.60
CA SER A 265 16.36 3.95 -16.90
C SER A 265 15.12 3.02 -16.93
N PRO A 266 15.11 1.99 -17.80
CA PRO A 266 14.01 1.02 -17.84
C PRO A 266 13.76 0.31 -16.51
N VAL A 267 14.82 0.06 -15.72
CA VAL A 267 14.74 -0.55 -14.39
C VAL A 267 13.99 0.37 -13.44
N PHE A 268 14.31 1.65 -13.43
CA PHE A 268 13.68 2.64 -12.56
C PHE A 268 12.19 2.78 -12.87
N ILE A 269 11.81 2.93 -14.14
CA ILE A 269 10.39 3.01 -14.54
C ILE A 269 9.61 1.77 -14.13
N LYS A 270 10.15 0.57 -14.41
CA LYS A 270 9.51 -0.69 -14.01
C LYS A 270 9.37 -0.83 -12.50
N THR A 271 10.34 -0.33 -11.74
CA THR A 271 10.26 -0.32 -10.26
C THR A 271 9.12 0.57 -9.79
N ILE A 272 8.95 1.76 -10.35
CA ILE A 272 7.83 2.65 -10.01
C ILE A 272 6.49 2.00 -10.39
N GLU A 273 6.39 1.41 -11.58
CA GLU A 273 5.20 0.66 -11.99
C GLU A 273 4.87 -0.49 -11.03
N TRP A 274 5.89 -1.20 -10.53
CA TRP A 274 5.73 -2.28 -9.56
C TRP A 274 5.24 -1.76 -8.19
N MET A 275 5.86 -0.69 -7.68
CA MET A 275 5.44 -0.04 -6.43
C MET A 275 4.00 0.48 -6.51
N LEU A 276 3.58 0.99 -7.67
CA LEU A 276 2.26 1.58 -7.91
C LEU A 276 1.20 0.58 -8.41
N LYS A 277 1.43 -0.74 -8.32
CA LYS A 277 0.38 -1.71 -8.65
C LYS A 277 -0.87 -1.45 -7.81
N PRO A 278 -2.07 -1.41 -8.41
CA PRO A 278 -3.31 -1.14 -7.69
C PRO A 278 -3.60 -2.13 -6.56
N HIS A 279 -3.35 -3.42 -6.80
CA HIS A 279 -3.56 -4.46 -5.80
C HIS A 279 -2.32 -4.68 -4.94
N ALA A 280 -2.48 -4.70 -3.62
CA ALA A 280 -1.41 -4.88 -2.64
C ALA A 280 -0.55 -6.13 -2.87
N LYS A 281 -1.18 -7.25 -3.29
CA LYS A 281 -0.49 -8.52 -3.58
C LYS A 281 0.51 -8.47 -4.74
N ASP A 282 0.33 -7.51 -5.65
CA ASP A 282 1.15 -7.36 -6.86
C ASP A 282 2.30 -6.37 -6.68
N ARG A 283 2.41 -5.75 -5.47
CA ARG A 283 3.47 -4.80 -5.09
C ARG A 283 4.67 -5.49 -4.47
N PRO A 284 5.82 -4.78 -4.35
CA PRO A 284 6.91 -5.22 -3.49
C PRO A 284 6.38 -5.49 -2.07
N ARG A 285 6.81 -6.60 -1.46
CA ARG A 285 6.34 -6.99 -0.12
C ARG A 285 6.87 -6.09 0.99
N ASP A 286 8.06 -5.51 0.80
CA ASP A 286 8.78 -4.66 1.75
C ASP A 286 9.76 -3.74 1.04
N ALA A 287 10.38 -2.83 1.79
CA ALA A 287 11.36 -1.88 1.29
C ALA A 287 12.63 -2.57 0.75
N GLN A 288 13.02 -3.71 1.34
CA GLN A 288 14.21 -4.45 0.90
C GLN A 288 14.05 -4.98 -0.53
N ALA A 289 12.84 -5.43 -0.90
CA ALA A 289 12.56 -5.89 -2.26
C ALA A 289 12.79 -4.78 -3.30
N VAL A 290 12.46 -3.52 -2.96
CA VAL A 290 12.72 -2.37 -3.84
C VAL A 290 14.21 -2.02 -3.88
N LEU A 291 14.89 -2.01 -2.72
CA LEU A 291 16.34 -1.76 -2.63
C LEU A 291 17.16 -2.73 -3.46
N ASN A 292 16.80 -4.01 -3.46
CA ASN A 292 17.51 -5.05 -4.23
C ASN A 292 17.45 -4.78 -5.75
N VAL A 293 16.41 -4.11 -6.23
CA VAL A 293 16.28 -3.74 -7.66
C VAL A 293 17.00 -2.43 -7.98
N LEU A 294 16.88 -1.41 -7.11
CA LEU A 294 17.47 -0.10 -7.32
C LEU A 294 18.99 -0.09 -7.06
N CYS A 295 19.48 -0.92 -6.12
CA CYS A 295 20.87 -0.94 -5.67
C CYS A 295 21.49 -2.34 -5.70
N PRO A 296 21.55 -3.04 -6.84
CA PRO A 296 22.00 -4.44 -6.92
C PRO A 296 23.46 -4.64 -6.51
N VAL A 297 24.29 -3.60 -6.55
CA VAL A 297 25.75 -3.69 -6.26
C VAL A 297 26.05 -3.76 -4.75
N ARG A 298 25.16 -3.25 -3.89
CA ARG A 298 25.39 -3.28 -2.42
C ARG A 298 25.31 -4.69 -1.83
N GLU A 299 24.43 -5.55 -2.31
CA GLU A 299 24.36 -6.96 -1.87
C GLU A 299 25.62 -7.76 -2.19
N ALA A 300 26.28 -7.48 -3.33
CA ALA A 300 27.50 -8.17 -3.71
C ALA A 300 28.69 -7.80 -2.78
N GLN A 301 28.72 -6.56 -2.29
CA GLN A 301 29.76 -6.09 -1.36
C GLN A 301 29.50 -6.58 0.07
N GLU A 302 28.25 -6.62 0.54
CA GLU A 302 27.90 -7.15 1.86
C GLU A 302 28.09 -8.68 1.93
N LYS A 303 27.74 -9.41 0.86
CA LYS A 303 28.02 -10.84 0.77
C LYS A 303 29.53 -11.11 0.74
N LYS A 304 30.33 -10.27 0.06
CA LYS A 304 31.79 -10.35 0.05
C LYS A 304 32.40 -10.01 1.42
N GLY A 305 31.95 -8.95 2.05
CA GLY A 305 32.40 -8.57 3.41
C GLY A 305 32.00 -9.59 4.49
N ARG A 306 30.84 -10.26 4.36
CA ARG A 306 30.44 -11.37 5.24
C ARG A 306 31.21 -12.67 4.97
N ALA A 307 31.59 -12.91 3.72
CA ALA A 307 32.47 -14.03 3.37
C ALA A 307 33.88 -13.82 3.96
N ASP A 308 34.44 -12.62 3.78
CA ASP A 308 35.76 -12.27 4.33
C ASP A 308 35.79 -12.25 5.88
N ALA A 309 34.70 -11.81 6.53
CA ALA A 309 34.58 -11.87 7.99
C ALA A 309 34.40 -13.30 8.54
N ARG A 310 33.81 -14.22 7.78
CA ARG A 310 33.70 -15.64 8.13
C ARG A 310 35.01 -16.38 7.96
N THR A 311 35.85 -15.97 7.02
CA THR A 311 37.15 -16.60 6.76
C THR A 311 38.18 -16.34 7.89
N ILE A 312 37.97 -15.31 8.72
CA ILE A 312 38.83 -14.98 9.86
C ILE A 312 38.45 -15.76 11.14
N MET A 313 37.30 -16.42 11.20
CA MET A 313 36.81 -17.11 12.41
C MET A 313 36.55 -18.63 12.21
N ALA A 314 37.02 -19.24 11.14
CA ALA A 314 36.84 -20.68 10.93
C ALA A 314 38.20 -21.40 10.90
N THR A 315 38.69 -21.77 12.09
CA THR A 315 39.49 -22.95 12.26
C THR A 315 38.67 -23.99 13.03
N ASP A 316 38.57 -25.17 12.41
CA ASP A 316 38.03 -26.44 12.91
C ASP A 316 36.50 -26.61 12.99
N THR A 317 35.90 -27.17 11.99
CA THR A 317 35.37 -28.54 11.89
C THR A 317 34.54 -28.71 10.59
N ASP A 318 34.94 -29.74 9.84
CA ASP A 318 34.31 -30.20 8.59
C ASP A 318 32.86 -30.65 8.80
N VAL A 319 31.94 -30.19 7.95
CA VAL A 319 30.85 -31.01 7.36
C VAL A 319 30.49 -30.46 5.99
N ASP A 320 30.75 -31.25 4.95
CA ASP A 320 30.32 -31.07 3.59
C ASP A 320 28.79 -31.06 3.47
N ILE A 321 28.22 -30.02 2.89
CA ILE A 321 26.93 -30.07 2.23
C ILE A 321 27.04 -29.41 0.86
N LEU A 322 27.06 -30.27 -0.16
CA LEU A 322 26.92 -29.91 -1.57
C LEU A 322 25.55 -29.30 -1.84
N LEU A 323 25.53 -28.09 -2.36
CA LEU A 323 24.35 -27.49 -2.99
C LEU A 323 24.50 -27.63 -4.51
N PRO A 324 23.45 -28.06 -5.22
CA PRO A 324 23.49 -28.13 -6.68
C PRO A 324 23.36 -26.71 -7.29
N GLU A 325 24.25 -26.46 -8.24
CA GLU A 325 24.17 -25.34 -9.18
C GLU A 325 22.95 -25.50 -10.09
N GLY A 326 22.26 -24.36 -10.35
CA GLY A 326 21.33 -24.25 -11.49
C GLY A 326 19.92 -23.80 -11.14
N ALA A 327 19.75 -22.52 -10.84
CA ALA A 327 18.49 -21.85 -11.05
C ALA A 327 18.76 -20.54 -11.80
N ALA A 328 18.89 -20.70 -13.12
CA ALA A 328 18.99 -19.59 -14.08
C ALA A 328 17.59 -19.06 -14.41
N GLU A 329 17.48 -17.75 -14.37
CA GLU A 329 16.75 -16.86 -15.28
C GLU A 329 15.41 -17.37 -15.85
N THR A 330 14.31 -16.89 -15.28
CA THR A 330 13.05 -16.80 -16.04
C THR A 330 12.92 -15.37 -16.57
N VAL A 331 13.52 -15.15 -17.73
CA VAL A 331 13.33 -13.96 -18.55
C VAL A 331 11.95 -14.04 -19.20
N PHE A 332 11.10 -13.07 -18.92
CA PHE A 332 9.85 -12.86 -19.63
C PHE A 332 10.14 -12.36 -21.05
N MET A 333 9.96 -13.19 -22.06
CA MET A 333 10.09 -12.80 -23.47
C MET A 333 8.73 -12.34 -24.04
N PRO A 334 8.71 -11.33 -24.94
CA PRO A 334 7.48 -10.84 -25.55
C PRO A 334 6.93 -11.83 -26.58
N ARG A 335 5.59 -11.92 -26.66
CA ARG A 335 4.83 -12.76 -27.56
C ARG A 335 5.27 -12.67 -29.01
N GLY A 336 5.77 -13.77 -29.57
CA GLY A 336 5.77 -14.04 -30.99
C GLY A 336 4.38 -14.53 -31.44
N ALA A 337 3.91 -14.08 -32.60
CA ALA A 337 2.64 -14.46 -33.19
C ALA A 337 2.67 -15.98 -33.57
N GLY A 338 2.23 -16.81 -32.63
CA GLY A 338 1.94 -18.23 -32.82
C GLY A 338 0.46 -18.50 -32.51
N ALA A 339 -0.08 -19.59 -33.08
CA ALA A 339 -1.45 -20.01 -32.77
C ALA A 339 -1.65 -20.19 -31.26
N PRO A 340 -2.86 -19.89 -30.70
CA PRO A 340 -3.12 -20.02 -29.27
C PRO A 340 -2.87 -21.48 -28.82
N PHE A 341 -2.19 -21.62 -27.67
CA PHE A 341 -2.00 -22.94 -27.06
C PHE A 341 -3.34 -23.52 -26.63
N THR A 342 -3.58 -24.79 -26.95
CA THR A 342 -4.83 -25.48 -26.61
C THR A 342 -4.53 -26.80 -25.92
N CYS A 343 -5.33 -27.12 -24.90
CA CYS A 343 -5.36 -28.42 -24.22
C CYS A 343 -6.64 -29.16 -24.56
N SER A 344 -6.56 -30.53 -24.55
CA SER A 344 -7.78 -31.32 -24.66
C SER A 344 -8.73 -31.08 -23.49
N PRO A 345 -10.06 -31.18 -23.67
CA PRO A 345 -11.03 -31.06 -22.56
C PRO A 345 -10.73 -32.07 -21.43
N ASP A 346 -10.26 -33.25 -21.75
CA ASP A 346 -9.88 -34.29 -20.78
C ASP A 346 -8.64 -33.86 -19.96
N MET A 347 -7.67 -33.18 -20.59
CA MET A 347 -6.50 -32.61 -19.89
C MET A 347 -6.90 -31.43 -18.99
N ILE A 348 -7.79 -30.54 -19.44
CA ILE A 348 -8.26 -29.41 -18.63
C ILE A 348 -8.93 -29.93 -17.35
N ALA A 349 -9.84 -30.91 -17.47
CA ALA A 349 -10.50 -31.51 -16.32
C ALA A 349 -9.52 -32.24 -15.38
N ALA A 350 -8.51 -32.93 -15.94
CA ALA A 350 -7.47 -33.57 -15.14
C ALA A 350 -6.61 -32.57 -14.36
N LEU A 351 -6.26 -31.42 -14.98
CA LEU A 351 -5.56 -30.31 -14.33
C LEU A 351 -6.42 -29.66 -13.24
N GLU A 352 -7.73 -29.44 -13.49
CA GLU A 352 -8.68 -28.93 -12.49
C GLU A 352 -8.71 -29.85 -11.25
N ASN A 353 -8.86 -31.17 -11.45
CA ASN A 353 -8.90 -32.13 -10.36
C ASN A 353 -7.58 -32.21 -9.56
N VAL A 354 -6.42 -32.14 -10.23
CA VAL A 354 -5.14 -32.13 -9.54
C VAL A 354 -4.97 -30.84 -8.74
N LEU A 355 -5.29 -29.68 -9.32
CA LEU A 355 -5.17 -28.39 -8.66
C LEU A 355 -6.20 -28.23 -7.52
N GLU A 356 -7.41 -28.80 -7.66
CA GLU A 356 -8.46 -28.79 -6.63
C GLU A 356 -7.98 -29.40 -5.30
N GLY A 357 -7.11 -30.41 -5.37
CA GLY A 357 -6.47 -31.00 -4.18
C GLY A 357 -5.52 -30.07 -3.43
N PHE A 358 -5.12 -28.94 -3.99
CA PHE A 358 -4.21 -27.95 -3.38
C PHE A 358 -4.88 -26.62 -3.04
N VAL A 359 -5.83 -26.16 -3.87
CA VAL A 359 -6.46 -24.84 -3.75
C VAL A 359 -8.01 -24.88 -3.70
N GLY A 360 -8.59 -26.09 -3.56
CA GLY A 360 -10.03 -26.30 -3.49
C GLY A 360 -10.77 -25.85 -4.76
N THR A 361 -11.99 -25.39 -4.61
CA THR A 361 -12.90 -25.01 -5.73
C THR A 361 -12.36 -23.89 -6.62
N LEU A 362 -11.30 -23.18 -6.20
CA LEU A 362 -10.63 -22.14 -7.01
C LEU A 362 -10.02 -22.74 -8.29
N ALA A 363 -9.63 -24.02 -8.27
CA ALA A 363 -9.02 -24.70 -9.42
C ALA A 363 -9.86 -24.56 -10.69
N ARG A 364 -11.17 -24.77 -10.60
CA ARG A 364 -12.12 -24.70 -11.73
C ARG A 364 -12.25 -23.30 -12.34
N ARG A 365 -11.98 -22.25 -11.55
CA ARG A 365 -12.03 -20.86 -12.02
C ARG A 365 -10.72 -20.40 -12.66
N VAL A 366 -9.63 -21.12 -12.43
CA VAL A 366 -8.29 -20.70 -12.83
C VAL A 366 -7.77 -21.49 -14.04
N VAL A 367 -8.00 -22.81 -14.12
CA VAL A 367 -7.38 -23.67 -15.14
C VAL A 367 -7.91 -23.33 -16.54
N ALA A 368 -9.20 -23.40 -16.77
CA ALA A 368 -9.78 -23.21 -18.11
C ALA A 368 -9.46 -21.80 -18.69
N PRO A 369 -9.56 -20.68 -17.95
CA PRO A 369 -9.17 -19.35 -18.46
C PRO A 369 -7.66 -19.15 -18.65
N ALA A 370 -6.81 -19.97 -18.03
CA ALA A 370 -5.35 -19.88 -18.16
C ALA A 370 -4.82 -20.50 -19.45
N VAL A 371 -5.49 -21.57 -19.96
CA VAL A 371 -5.04 -22.30 -21.14
C VAL A 371 -4.81 -21.39 -22.37
N PRO A 372 -5.76 -20.54 -22.81
CA PRO A 372 -5.56 -19.71 -24.00
C PRO A 372 -4.54 -18.57 -23.78
N LYS A 373 -4.13 -18.32 -22.54
CA LYS A 373 -3.16 -17.27 -22.18
C LYS A 373 -1.73 -17.77 -22.09
N ALA A 374 -1.54 -19.06 -21.95
CA ALA A 374 -0.22 -19.71 -21.91
C ALA A 374 0.33 -19.90 -23.33
N ALA A 375 1.65 -19.76 -23.49
CA ALA A 375 2.32 -20.05 -24.76
C ALA A 375 2.59 -21.56 -24.96
N ASN A 376 2.69 -22.32 -23.87
CA ASN A 376 2.92 -23.75 -23.86
C ASN A 376 2.50 -24.39 -22.53
N PHE A 377 2.58 -25.73 -22.46
CA PHE A 377 2.17 -26.49 -21.27
C PHE A 377 3.05 -26.23 -20.04
N ASP A 378 4.33 -25.94 -20.20
CA ASP A 378 5.24 -25.67 -19.08
C ASP A 378 4.95 -24.31 -18.46
N GLU A 379 4.62 -23.30 -19.27
CA GLU A 379 4.16 -21.98 -18.81
C GLU A 379 2.83 -22.09 -18.07
N LEU A 380 1.87 -22.85 -18.60
CA LEU A 380 0.62 -23.14 -17.92
C LEU A 380 0.85 -23.80 -16.56
N THR A 381 1.72 -24.82 -16.50
CA THR A 381 2.05 -25.51 -15.25
C THR A 381 2.68 -24.58 -14.22
N SER A 382 3.62 -23.75 -14.64
CA SER A 382 4.28 -22.76 -13.77
C SER A 382 3.30 -21.72 -13.25
N PHE A 383 2.39 -21.23 -14.10
CA PHE A 383 1.33 -20.31 -13.71
C PHE A 383 0.39 -20.94 -12.66
N LEU A 384 -0.07 -22.17 -12.89
CA LEU A 384 -0.96 -22.88 -11.95
C LEU A 384 -0.27 -23.21 -10.63
N ALA A 385 1.01 -23.55 -10.63
CA ALA A 385 1.81 -23.78 -9.43
C ALA A 385 1.90 -22.50 -8.55
N GLY A 386 1.89 -21.33 -9.16
CA GLY A 386 1.91 -20.03 -8.45
C GLY A 386 0.73 -19.80 -7.50
N PHE A 387 -0.38 -20.53 -7.64
CA PHE A 387 -1.53 -20.49 -6.70
C PHE A 387 -1.30 -21.33 -5.44
N ILE A 388 -0.23 -22.11 -5.35
CA ILE A 388 0.06 -23.01 -4.24
C ILE A 388 1.09 -22.34 -3.31
N LEU A 389 0.77 -22.20 -2.02
CA LEU A 389 1.48 -21.33 -1.08
C LEU A 389 2.83 -21.86 -0.56
N THR A 390 3.14 -23.16 -0.76
CA THR A 390 4.36 -23.77 -0.21
C THR A 390 5.18 -24.48 -1.27
N ASP A 391 6.50 -24.30 -1.27
CA ASP A 391 7.42 -24.88 -2.26
C ASP A 391 7.31 -26.40 -2.35
N GLY A 392 7.18 -27.09 -1.21
CA GLY A 392 7.03 -28.56 -1.18
C GLY A 392 5.69 -29.04 -1.76
N SER A 393 4.64 -28.19 -1.75
CA SER A 393 3.36 -28.51 -2.38
C SER A 393 3.37 -28.17 -3.87
N GLN A 394 4.08 -27.13 -4.27
CA GLN A 394 4.31 -26.78 -5.68
C GLN A 394 5.05 -27.91 -6.40
N ALA A 395 6.13 -28.44 -5.81
CA ALA A 395 6.88 -29.56 -6.36
C ALA A 395 6.00 -30.81 -6.55
N ARG A 396 5.15 -31.12 -5.57
CA ARG A 396 4.19 -32.24 -5.67
C ARG A 396 3.11 -32.00 -6.73
N PHE A 397 2.68 -30.78 -6.92
CA PHE A 397 1.76 -30.42 -8.00
C PHE A 397 2.41 -30.60 -9.36
N ILE A 398 3.61 -30.08 -9.57
CA ILE A 398 4.37 -30.20 -10.83
C ILE A 398 4.62 -31.67 -11.17
N ASP A 399 4.99 -32.51 -10.19
CA ASP A 399 5.16 -33.96 -10.39
C ASP A 399 3.87 -34.64 -10.88
N LYS A 400 2.71 -34.28 -10.26
CA LYS A 400 1.41 -34.80 -10.69
C LYS A 400 1.03 -34.36 -12.10
N VAL A 401 1.30 -33.06 -12.44
CA VAL A 401 1.02 -32.53 -13.78
C VAL A 401 1.90 -33.19 -14.84
N ASN A 402 3.17 -33.46 -14.54
CA ASN A 402 4.05 -34.19 -15.45
C ASN A 402 3.55 -35.61 -15.71
N LYS A 403 3.05 -36.32 -14.71
CA LYS A 403 2.42 -37.64 -14.86
C LYS A 403 1.15 -37.58 -15.73
N LEU A 404 0.34 -36.52 -15.63
CA LEU A 404 -0.80 -36.31 -16.52
C LEU A 404 -0.36 -36.14 -17.98
N ARG A 405 0.73 -35.39 -18.21
CA ARG A 405 1.30 -35.18 -19.55
C ARG A 405 1.83 -36.48 -20.17
N GLU A 406 2.40 -37.37 -19.38
CA GLU A 406 2.81 -38.69 -19.80
C GLU A 406 1.59 -39.56 -20.13
N ALA A 407 0.57 -39.58 -19.27
CA ALA A 407 -0.68 -40.30 -19.48
C ALA A 407 -1.44 -39.81 -20.74
N GLU A 408 -1.40 -38.53 -21.06
CA GLU A 408 -1.98 -37.99 -22.32
C GLU A 408 -1.23 -38.53 -23.54
N ARG A 409 0.10 -38.58 -23.50
CA ARG A 409 0.93 -39.13 -24.59
C ARG A 409 0.70 -40.62 -24.81
N GLU A 410 0.36 -41.37 -23.77
CA GLU A 410 0.07 -42.79 -23.79
C GLU A 410 -1.41 -43.09 -24.10
N GLY A 411 -2.27 -42.04 -24.21
CA GLY A 411 -3.71 -42.20 -24.44
C GLY A 411 -4.47 -42.81 -23.26
N SER A 412 -3.88 -42.72 -22.05
CA SER A 412 -4.43 -43.30 -20.80
C SER A 412 -5.10 -42.29 -19.87
N LEU A 413 -5.36 -41.03 -20.32
CA LEU A 413 -6.08 -40.07 -19.55
C LEU A 413 -7.54 -40.53 -19.24
N PRO A 414 -8.04 -40.32 -18.01
CA PRO A 414 -9.41 -40.68 -17.67
C PRO A 414 -10.41 -39.87 -18.53
N HIS A 415 -11.30 -40.59 -19.20
CA HIS A 415 -12.33 -40.00 -20.06
C HIS A 415 -13.35 -39.23 -19.20
N VAL A 416 -13.54 -37.95 -19.51
CA VAL A 416 -14.53 -37.10 -18.86
C VAL A 416 -15.93 -37.33 -19.45
N SER A 417 -16.96 -37.29 -18.61
CA SER A 417 -18.34 -37.45 -19.05
C SER A 417 -18.75 -36.38 -20.07
N GLU A 418 -19.73 -36.71 -20.95
CA GLU A 418 -20.22 -35.76 -21.96
C GLU A 418 -20.82 -34.48 -21.38
N VAL A 419 -21.34 -34.55 -20.14
CA VAL A 419 -21.83 -33.42 -19.35
C VAL A 419 -20.69 -32.47 -18.98
N GLU A 420 -19.57 -33.01 -18.54
CA GLU A 420 -18.39 -32.24 -18.12
C GLU A 420 -17.67 -31.63 -19.35
N ARG A 421 -17.63 -32.35 -20.48
CA ARG A 421 -17.11 -31.80 -21.76
C ARG A 421 -17.94 -30.61 -22.23
N LYS A 422 -19.29 -30.69 -22.11
CA LYS A 422 -20.18 -29.56 -22.41
C LYS A 422 -19.96 -28.39 -21.46
N ARG A 423 -19.70 -28.64 -20.17
CA ARG A 423 -19.38 -27.62 -19.16
C ARG A 423 -18.07 -26.89 -19.48
N ILE A 424 -17.03 -27.59 -19.91
CA ILE A 424 -15.72 -27.03 -20.27
C ILE A 424 -15.80 -26.26 -21.61
N ALA A 425 -16.58 -26.79 -22.58
CA ALA A 425 -16.77 -26.17 -23.90
C ALA A 425 -17.73 -24.96 -23.87
N SER A 426 -18.68 -24.94 -22.94
CA SER A 426 -19.53 -23.83 -22.59
C SER A 426 -19.04 -23.25 -21.27
N ALA A 427 -18.03 -22.40 -21.28
CA ALA A 427 -17.87 -21.45 -20.18
C ALA A 427 -19.19 -20.64 -20.14
N PRO A 428 -20.02 -20.72 -19.08
CA PRO A 428 -21.25 -19.98 -19.05
C PRO A 428 -20.89 -18.49 -19.03
N GLU A 429 -21.38 -17.75 -20.02
CA GLU A 429 -21.80 -16.40 -19.74
C GLU A 429 -22.88 -16.55 -18.66
N GLU A 430 -22.51 -16.30 -17.41
CA GLU A 430 -23.50 -16.18 -16.34
C GLU A 430 -24.52 -15.14 -16.78
N PRO A 431 -25.82 -15.34 -16.53
CA PRO A 431 -26.85 -14.37 -16.90
C PRO A 431 -26.49 -13.05 -16.21
N ARG A 432 -26.01 -12.09 -16.99
CA ARG A 432 -25.69 -10.75 -16.48
C ARG A 432 -26.99 -10.13 -16.03
N LEU A 433 -27.02 -9.64 -14.83
CA LEU A 433 -28.13 -8.89 -14.27
C LEU A 433 -28.42 -7.67 -15.18
N ALA A 434 -29.59 -7.63 -15.79
CA ALA A 434 -30.00 -6.51 -16.63
C ALA A 434 -30.57 -5.38 -15.74
N LEU A 435 -29.67 -4.52 -15.25
CA LEU A 435 -30.01 -3.22 -14.66
C LEU A 435 -29.76 -2.14 -15.72
N ASP A 436 -30.62 -1.14 -15.77
CA ASP A 436 -30.39 0.00 -16.65
C ASP A 436 -29.35 0.98 -16.04
N GLU A 437 -28.82 1.87 -16.87
CA GLU A 437 -27.79 2.81 -16.47
C GLU A 437 -28.28 3.79 -15.37
N SER A 438 -29.59 4.03 -15.31
CA SER A 438 -30.19 4.91 -14.30
C SER A 438 -30.29 4.23 -12.95
N GLU A 439 -30.57 2.93 -12.92
CA GLU A 439 -30.63 2.11 -11.73
C GLU A 439 -29.22 1.94 -11.11
N LEU A 440 -28.20 1.72 -11.94
CA LEU A 440 -26.80 1.65 -11.51
C LEU A 440 -26.32 2.98 -10.91
N LYS A 441 -26.65 4.11 -11.56
CA LYS A 441 -26.35 5.44 -11.03
C LYS A 441 -27.06 5.74 -9.72
N SER A 442 -28.33 5.33 -9.59
CA SER A 442 -29.10 5.50 -8.35
C SER A 442 -28.49 4.68 -7.21
N ALA A 443 -28.14 3.42 -7.46
CA ALA A 443 -27.45 2.57 -6.49
C ALA A 443 -26.09 3.16 -6.08
N GLU A 444 -25.32 3.69 -7.05
CA GLU A 444 -24.04 4.37 -6.81
C GLU A 444 -24.20 5.61 -5.92
N GLN A 445 -25.18 6.48 -6.24
CA GLN A 445 -25.44 7.69 -5.46
C GLN A 445 -25.89 7.40 -4.03
N ASN A 446 -26.81 6.43 -3.87
CA ASN A 446 -27.29 6.03 -2.56
C ASN A 446 -26.18 5.41 -1.72
N LEU A 447 -25.36 4.52 -2.29
CA LEU A 447 -24.25 3.91 -1.59
C LEU A 447 -23.12 4.92 -1.30
N ALA A 448 -22.88 5.87 -2.23
CA ALA A 448 -21.86 6.92 -2.06
C ALA A 448 -22.13 7.86 -0.89
N HIS A 449 -23.40 8.01 -0.49
CA HIS A 449 -23.77 8.77 0.69
C HIS A 449 -23.16 8.18 1.98
N HIS A 450 -23.01 6.87 2.04
CA HIS A 450 -22.52 6.13 3.21
C HIS A 450 -21.01 5.81 3.12
N ILE A 451 -20.50 5.46 1.94
CA ILE A 451 -19.12 4.98 1.77
C ILE A 451 -18.27 5.82 0.80
N GLY A 452 -18.80 6.96 0.34
CA GLY A 452 -18.06 7.89 -0.52
C GLY A 452 -17.73 7.35 -1.92
N PRO A 453 -16.62 7.81 -2.56
CA PRO A 453 -16.29 7.53 -3.96
C PRO A 453 -16.12 6.05 -4.31
N ILE A 454 -15.86 5.20 -3.30
CA ILE A 454 -15.67 3.75 -3.48
C ILE A 454 -16.98 3.03 -3.93
N ALA A 455 -18.13 3.66 -3.69
CA ALA A 455 -19.45 3.13 -4.04
C ALA A 455 -19.52 2.71 -5.51
N ARG A 456 -18.95 3.50 -6.42
CA ARG A 456 -18.94 3.21 -7.86
C ARG A 456 -18.25 1.88 -8.19
N ILE A 457 -17.14 1.59 -7.53
CA ILE A 457 -16.40 0.34 -7.73
C ILE A 457 -17.18 -0.85 -7.18
N ILE A 458 -17.78 -0.68 -6.00
CA ILE A 458 -18.58 -1.73 -5.34
C ILE A 458 -19.83 -2.04 -6.14
N VAL A 459 -20.55 -1.03 -6.61
CA VAL A 459 -21.75 -1.19 -7.46
C VAL A 459 -21.41 -1.92 -8.75
N LYS A 460 -20.36 -1.54 -9.45
CA LYS A 460 -19.91 -2.21 -10.67
C LYS A 460 -19.50 -3.67 -10.42
N ARG A 461 -18.76 -3.92 -9.32
CA ARG A 461 -18.36 -5.28 -8.92
C ARG A 461 -19.58 -6.15 -8.60
N ALA A 462 -20.50 -5.65 -7.78
CA ALA A 462 -21.71 -6.37 -7.43
C ALA A 462 -22.59 -6.66 -8.66
N HIS A 463 -22.71 -5.71 -9.59
CA HIS A 463 -23.44 -5.90 -10.85
C HIS A 463 -22.84 -7.01 -11.73
N ALA A 464 -21.50 -7.11 -11.76
CA ALA A 464 -20.81 -8.16 -12.52
C ALA A 464 -20.91 -9.57 -11.87
N GLU A 465 -21.09 -9.63 -10.54
CA GLU A 465 -21.06 -10.88 -9.77
C GLU A 465 -22.45 -11.42 -9.40
N CYS A 466 -23.52 -10.60 -9.49
CA CYS A 466 -24.86 -10.99 -9.07
C CYS A 466 -25.75 -11.30 -10.27
N ALA A 467 -26.48 -12.42 -10.19
CA ALA A 467 -27.42 -12.85 -11.23
C ALA A 467 -28.85 -12.30 -11.02
N THR A 468 -29.17 -11.77 -9.84
CA THR A 468 -30.50 -11.26 -9.50
C THR A 468 -30.42 -9.87 -8.86
N ARG A 469 -31.44 -9.04 -9.05
CA ARG A 469 -31.58 -7.70 -8.48
C ARG A 469 -31.51 -7.72 -6.95
N GLN A 470 -32.14 -8.69 -6.31
CA GLN A 470 -32.10 -8.86 -4.85
C GLN A 470 -30.69 -9.15 -4.35
N ALA A 471 -29.99 -10.13 -4.95
CA ALA A 471 -28.62 -10.46 -4.58
C ALA A 471 -27.65 -9.29 -4.79
N PHE A 472 -27.88 -8.45 -5.79
CA PHE A 472 -27.11 -7.23 -6.04
C PHE A 472 -27.28 -6.22 -4.90
N TYR A 473 -28.50 -5.91 -4.49
CA TYR A 473 -28.74 -4.95 -3.40
C TYR A 473 -28.35 -5.50 -2.04
N ASP A 474 -28.56 -6.79 -1.78
CA ASP A 474 -28.09 -7.44 -0.56
C ASP A 474 -26.56 -7.34 -0.43
N LYS A 475 -25.85 -7.57 -1.55
CA LYS A 475 -24.39 -7.46 -1.60
C LYS A 475 -23.89 -6.03 -1.39
N LEU A 476 -24.59 -5.02 -1.91
CA LEU A 476 -24.29 -3.61 -1.63
C LEU A 476 -24.53 -3.27 -0.15
N ALA A 477 -25.60 -3.80 0.45
CA ALA A 477 -25.93 -3.58 1.84
C ALA A 477 -24.92 -4.26 2.80
N GLU A 478 -24.28 -5.37 2.42
CA GLU A 478 -23.22 -6.03 3.19
C GLU A 478 -21.99 -5.15 3.39
N GLU A 479 -21.73 -4.20 2.49
CA GLU A 479 -20.60 -3.27 2.59
C GLU A 479 -20.85 -2.14 3.62
N LEU A 480 -22.10 -2.00 4.10
CA LEU A 480 -22.47 -1.08 5.16
C LEU A 480 -22.34 -1.78 6.52
N THR A 481 -21.47 -1.26 7.38
CA THR A 481 -21.16 -1.87 8.67
C THR A 481 -22.18 -1.56 9.76
N ASP A 482 -22.90 -0.42 9.64
CA ASP A 482 -23.96 -0.02 10.58
C ASP A 482 -25.30 -0.62 10.16
N PRO A 483 -26.00 -1.40 11.03
CA PRO A 483 -27.30 -1.93 10.74
C PRO A 483 -28.35 -0.86 10.40
N ALA A 484 -28.29 0.32 11.01
CA ALA A 484 -29.22 1.41 10.74
C ALA A 484 -29.01 2.02 9.34
N GLU A 485 -27.75 2.20 8.93
CA GLU A 485 -27.39 2.65 7.58
C GLU A 485 -27.78 1.62 6.50
N ARG A 486 -27.66 0.33 6.83
CA ARG A 486 -28.07 -0.76 5.95
C ARG A 486 -29.57 -0.77 5.72
N ASP A 487 -30.37 -0.62 6.78
CA ASP A 487 -31.82 -0.56 6.70
C ASP A 487 -32.27 0.70 5.95
N GLU A 488 -31.63 1.86 6.16
CA GLU A 488 -31.89 3.10 5.45
C GLU A 488 -31.57 2.97 3.94
N PHE A 489 -30.43 2.35 3.61
CA PHE A 489 -30.01 2.10 2.24
C PHE A 489 -31.02 1.21 1.50
N LEU A 490 -31.44 0.09 2.10
CA LEU A 490 -32.41 -0.82 1.52
C LEU A 490 -33.81 -0.17 1.39
N ALA A 491 -34.23 0.66 2.35
CA ALA A 491 -35.49 1.38 2.29
C ALA A 491 -35.58 2.43 1.17
N ARG A 492 -34.45 3.00 0.73
CA ARG A 492 -34.37 3.98 -0.37
C ARG A 492 -34.44 3.33 -1.77
N LEU A 493 -34.25 2.03 -1.84
CA LEU A 493 -34.20 1.25 -3.09
C LEU A 493 -35.50 0.49 -3.40
N GLY A 494 -36.45 0.44 -2.47
CA GLY A 494 -37.82 -0.06 -2.64
C GLY A 494 -38.76 1.08 -2.92
#